data_3ce4bd25a1bcefec381c4358180879e6
#
_entry.id   3ce4bd25a1bcefec381c4358180879e6
#
_cell.length_a   1.000
_cell.length_b   1.000
_cell.length_c   1.000
_cell.angle_alpha   90.00
_cell.angle_beta   90.00
_cell.angle_gamma   90.00
#
_symmetry.space_group_name_H-M   'P 1'
#
loop_
_entity.id
_entity.type
_entity.pdbx_description
1 polymer ?
#
loop_
_entity_poly.entity_id
_entity_poly.type
_entity_poly.pdbx_seq_one_letter_code
_entity_poly.pdbx_strand_id
1 'polypeptide(L)'
;MRHKYYIASAVAAALILFSSLALARERIAVWPKGKMPDSQEHQIAAMTNEASEKGFNPNKHRTAYIEWYEAPKADVRNGTCMILISGGSYNNCCDVDLVARWAEKLTELGCQCVNFVYRTPRPEGLPIWQTAWEDGQRAVRLVRLDAEKRGFDPEKIGTISMSAGSHLALLLGTSSQTRAYKPVDKLDSIPCHINWAIVNAPAYATTDGEKGTPATREGYGTDVKLSSVFKFDEKTCPMSLHHGGLDPYSPTASTLVYRQLRRMHIPAELHLYADKGHGAFGFERAVEFMRQMGFMGPVPAEVPIMEVYSSDKDRAEVIREDVWPEGMMPDEQAQQCKPYIEWHIPTKLTTTAIQIIYSGGSYMGNDPDGFEVTPARRYLNGKGMTVVTLKYRTPRPEGLSKHTTAWEDLQRTIRIVRSEAASRGLDPNRIGIMGSSAGGHLTLMGVTSSLHNSYLPMDDIDRLSCSVQWGIGIYPAYALTDGIDQNNTGGGNDDSAVLVPEFSFDLKTVPMLFIHGDADGWAAMNSVKCWEKMRAMGIQSELHTLALRNHCFQMACSPGTGSYTHLDRIWEFLTVKGYNY
;
A
#
# COMPACT_ATOMS: atom_id res chain seq x y z
N MET A 1 1.58 -43.60 -43.83
CA MET A 1 1.55 -42.18 -43.40
C MET A 1 0.16 -41.57 -43.20
N ARG A 2 -0.94 -42.33 -43.21
CA ARG A 2 -2.32 -41.80 -43.03
C ARG A 2 -2.93 -42.02 -41.63
N HIS A 3 -2.26 -42.71 -40.71
CA HIS A 3 -2.80 -43.01 -39.36
C HIS A 3 -2.33 -42.06 -38.24
N LYS A 4 -1.34 -41.18 -38.52
CA LYS A 4 -0.83 -40.23 -37.51
C LYS A 4 -1.63 -38.90 -37.42
N TYR A 5 -2.43 -38.59 -38.44
CA TYR A 5 -3.21 -37.33 -38.47
C TYR A 5 -4.55 -37.41 -37.76
N TYR A 6 -5.10 -38.61 -37.54
CA TYR A 6 -6.39 -38.76 -36.84
C TYR A 6 -6.29 -38.68 -35.30
N ILE A 7 -5.14 -39.02 -34.72
CA ILE A 7 -4.93 -38.95 -33.28
C ILE A 7 -4.67 -37.49 -32.85
N ALA A 8 -3.96 -36.70 -33.64
CA ALA A 8 -3.71 -35.29 -33.38
C ALA A 8 -4.99 -34.44 -33.44
N SER A 9 -5.91 -34.75 -34.36
CA SER A 9 -7.19 -34.05 -34.47
C SER A 9 -8.18 -34.40 -33.37
N ALA A 10 -8.15 -35.61 -32.82
CA ALA A 10 -9.01 -36.03 -31.72
C ALA A 10 -8.55 -35.45 -30.39
N VAL A 11 -7.23 -35.32 -30.18
CA VAL A 11 -6.65 -34.68 -28.97
C VAL A 11 -6.86 -33.17 -29.01
N ALA A 12 -6.74 -32.51 -30.16
CA ALA A 12 -7.03 -31.08 -30.30
C ALA A 12 -8.54 -30.79 -30.13
N ALA A 13 -9.44 -31.64 -30.63
CA ALA A 13 -10.87 -31.51 -30.42
C ALA A 13 -11.29 -31.77 -28.95
N ALA A 14 -10.62 -32.69 -28.24
CA ALA A 14 -10.84 -32.93 -26.81
C ALA A 14 -10.32 -31.77 -25.97
N LEU A 15 -9.17 -31.16 -26.29
CA LEU A 15 -8.64 -29.98 -25.61
C LEU A 15 -9.49 -28.72 -25.86
N ILE A 16 -10.13 -28.58 -27.02
CA ILE A 16 -11.06 -27.49 -27.32
C ILE A 16 -12.43 -27.70 -26.62
N LEU A 17 -12.84 -28.96 -26.44
CA LEU A 17 -14.07 -29.30 -25.70
C LEU A 17 -13.90 -29.15 -24.15
N PHE A 18 -12.69 -29.26 -23.61
CA PHE A 18 -12.42 -29.00 -22.21
C PHE A 18 -12.30 -27.49 -21.85
N SER A 19 -12.10 -26.62 -22.84
CA SER A 19 -12.04 -25.16 -22.66
C SER A 19 -13.40 -24.47 -22.80
N SER A 20 -14.51 -25.19 -23.06
CA SER A 20 -15.84 -24.61 -23.28
C SER A 20 -16.96 -25.11 -22.35
N LEU A 21 -16.65 -25.86 -21.30
CA LEU A 21 -17.52 -26.02 -20.16
C LEU A 21 -17.22 -24.92 -19.14
N ALA A 22 -17.45 -23.67 -19.50
CA ALA A 22 -17.77 -22.65 -18.52
C ALA A 22 -19.07 -23.14 -17.85
N LEU A 23 -18.95 -23.81 -16.70
CA LEU A 23 -20.07 -24.10 -15.82
C LEU A 23 -20.89 -22.82 -15.72
N ALA A 24 -22.18 -22.88 -16.12
CA ALA A 24 -23.06 -21.73 -16.05
C ALA A 24 -23.05 -21.24 -14.59
N ARG A 25 -22.45 -20.07 -14.35
CA ARG A 25 -22.32 -19.50 -13.02
C ARG A 25 -23.73 -19.19 -12.48
N GLU A 26 -23.98 -19.51 -11.20
CA GLU A 26 -25.27 -19.26 -10.60
C GLU A 26 -25.45 -17.75 -10.38
N ARG A 27 -26.48 -17.18 -11.02
CA ARG A 27 -26.89 -15.78 -10.83
C ARG A 27 -28.16 -15.73 -10.00
N ILE A 28 -28.16 -14.86 -9.00
CA ILE A 28 -29.28 -14.63 -8.10
C ILE A 28 -29.65 -13.14 -8.14
N ALA A 29 -30.91 -12.83 -8.46
CA ALA A 29 -31.40 -11.45 -8.41
C ALA A 29 -31.38 -10.92 -6.98
N VAL A 30 -30.90 -9.70 -6.78
CA VAL A 30 -30.83 -9.06 -5.46
C VAL A 30 -32.25 -8.77 -4.93
N TRP A 31 -33.18 -8.40 -5.80
CA TRP A 31 -34.52 -8.01 -5.42
C TRP A 31 -35.57 -9.00 -5.91
N PRO A 32 -36.60 -9.30 -5.09
CA PRO A 32 -37.78 -10.00 -5.57
C PRO A 32 -38.50 -9.17 -6.64
N LYS A 33 -39.13 -9.83 -7.57
CA LYS A 33 -39.87 -9.17 -8.65
C LYS A 33 -40.89 -8.16 -8.08
N GLY A 34 -40.82 -6.93 -8.59
CA GLY A 34 -41.73 -5.83 -8.22
C GLY A 34 -41.52 -5.23 -6.82
N LYS A 35 -40.39 -5.56 -6.14
CA LYS A 35 -40.10 -5.05 -4.79
C LYS A 35 -38.79 -4.26 -4.70
N MET A 36 -38.19 -3.92 -5.83
CA MET A 36 -36.97 -3.13 -5.89
C MET A 36 -37.26 -1.68 -5.49
N PRO A 37 -36.65 -1.13 -4.43
CA PRO A 37 -36.88 0.25 -4.01
C PRO A 37 -36.28 1.23 -5.05
N ASP A 38 -36.79 2.45 -5.05
CA ASP A 38 -36.34 3.52 -5.94
C ASP A 38 -36.14 3.07 -7.41
N SER A 39 -37.05 2.15 -7.85
CA SER A 39 -37.04 1.64 -9.21
C SER A 39 -37.41 2.75 -10.17
N GLN A 40 -36.47 3.12 -11.05
CA GLN A 40 -36.69 4.17 -12.05
C GLN A 40 -37.24 3.54 -13.34
N GLU A 41 -38.38 2.85 -13.24
CA GLU A 41 -39.01 2.14 -14.36
C GLU A 41 -39.25 3.04 -15.58
N HIS A 42 -39.56 4.32 -15.36
CA HIS A 42 -39.74 5.31 -16.44
C HIS A 42 -38.44 5.65 -17.19
N GLN A 43 -37.31 5.77 -16.47
CA GLN A 43 -36.00 5.94 -17.10
C GLN A 43 -35.55 4.68 -17.83
N ILE A 44 -35.91 3.52 -17.28
CA ILE A 44 -35.66 2.21 -17.87
C ILE A 44 -36.35 2.08 -19.23
N ALA A 45 -37.59 2.53 -19.37
CA ALA A 45 -38.33 2.50 -20.63
C ALA A 45 -37.72 3.44 -21.69
N ALA A 46 -37.35 4.67 -21.31
CA ALA A 46 -36.68 5.62 -22.21
C ALA A 46 -35.31 5.12 -22.70
N MET A 47 -34.51 4.52 -21.80
CA MET A 47 -33.21 3.95 -22.14
C MET A 47 -33.28 2.68 -23.00
N THR A 48 -34.38 1.92 -22.97
CA THR A 48 -34.60 0.74 -23.87
C THR A 48 -34.72 1.20 -25.32
N ASN A 49 -35.35 2.32 -25.54
CA ASN A 49 -35.49 2.88 -26.89
C ASN A 49 -34.17 3.48 -27.38
N GLU A 50 -33.43 4.22 -26.53
CA GLU A 50 -32.08 4.72 -26.86
C GLU A 50 -31.05 3.62 -27.07
N ALA A 51 -31.09 2.52 -26.29
CA ALA A 51 -30.16 1.39 -26.43
C ALA A 51 -30.44 0.58 -27.70
N SER A 52 -31.71 0.50 -28.15
CA SER A 52 -32.07 -0.13 -29.42
C SER A 52 -31.64 0.69 -30.64
N GLU A 53 -31.51 2.02 -30.48
CA GLU A 53 -31.07 2.92 -31.55
C GLU A 53 -29.55 3.13 -31.60
N LYS A 54 -28.82 3.02 -30.45
CA LYS A 54 -27.38 3.30 -30.33
C LYS A 54 -26.50 2.08 -30.05
N GLY A 55 -27.05 0.88 -30.02
CA GLY A 55 -26.36 -0.36 -29.69
C GLY A 55 -26.43 -0.72 -28.21
N PHE A 56 -26.39 -2.01 -27.94
CA PHE A 56 -26.42 -2.60 -26.61
C PHE A 56 -25.13 -2.28 -25.83
N ASN A 57 -25.26 -1.68 -24.63
CA ASN A 57 -24.14 -1.54 -23.71
C ASN A 57 -24.24 -2.64 -22.63
N PRO A 58 -23.39 -3.68 -22.68
CA PRO A 58 -23.44 -4.82 -21.76
C PRO A 58 -23.09 -4.44 -20.30
N ASN A 59 -22.51 -3.24 -20.08
CA ASN A 59 -22.10 -2.77 -18.76
C ASN A 59 -23.18 -1.97 -18.03
N LYS A 60 -24.37 -1.76 -18.63
CA LYS A 60 -25.52 -1.11 -17.98
C LYS A 60 -26.50 -2.15 -17.44
N HIS A 61 -26.73 -2.14 -16.15
CA HIS A 61 -27.54 -3.12 -15.45
C HIS A 61 -28.73 -2.45 -14.76
N ARG A 62 -29.94 -2.79 -15.15
CA ARG A 62 -31.19 -2.24 -14.59
C ARG A 62 -31.66 -2.97 -13.35
N THR A 63 -31.22 -4.22 -13.20
CA THR A 63 -31.52 -5.08 -12.07
C THR A 63 -30.22 -5.54 -11.45
N ALA A 64 -30.10 -5.41 -10.15
CA ALA A 64 -28.95 -5.91 -9.42
C ALA A 64 -28.99 -7.44 -9.31
N TYR A 65 -27.84 -8.07 -9.41
CA TYR A 65 -27.68 -9.51 -9.19
C TYR A 65 -26.32 -9.82 -8.57
N ILE A 66 -26.21 -10.99 -7.98
CA ILE A 66 -24.96 -11.61 -7.57
C ILE A 66 -24.68 -12.83 -8.45
N GLU A 67 -23.41 -13.06 -8.80
CA GLU A 67 -22.94 -14.20 -9.58
C GLU A 67 -21.85 -14.93 -8.79
N TRP A 68 -22.07 -16.22 -8.52
CA TRP A 68 -21.18 -17.03 -7.69
C TRP A 68 -19.99 -17.60 -8.47
N TYR A 69 -18.80 -17.55 -7.83
CA TYR A 69 -17.55 -18.20 -8.21
C TYR A 69 -17.12 -19.07 -7.04
N GLU A 70 -17.24 -20.36 -7.17
CA GLU A 70 -16.97 -21.30 -6.08
C GLU A 70 -15.53 -21.80 -6.12
N ALA A 71 -14.88 -21.88 -4.97
CA ALA A 71 -13.60 -22.54 -4.82
C ALA A 71 -13.71 -24.01 -5.28
N PRO A 72 -12.76 -24.49 -6.13
CA PRO A 72 -12.95 -25.72 -6.89
C PRO A 72 -13.01 -26.99 -6.03
N LYS A 73 -12.42 -26.97 -4.83
CA LYS A 73 -12.38 -28.12 -3.92
C LYS A 73 -12.77 -27.72 -2.50
N ALA A 74 -13.50 -28.57 -1.83
CA ALA A 74 -13.92 -28.33 -0.44
C ALA A 74 -12.75 -28.30 0.55
N ASP A 75 -11.70 -29.08 0.31
CA ASP A 75 -10.51 -29.20 1.15
C ASP A 75 -9.56 -27.99 1.08
N VAL A 76 -9.67 -27.15 0.05
CA VAL A 76 -8.89 -25.92 -0.06
C VAL A 76 -9.65 -24.67 0.44
N ARG A 77 -10.93 -24.82 0.80
CA ARG A 77 -11.74 -23.71 1.28
C ARG A 77 -11.24 -23.18 2.61
N ASN A 78 -11.01 -21.87 2.68
CA ASN A 78 -10.49 -21.20 3.88
C ASN A 78 -11.57 -20.55 4.75
N GLY A 79 -12.84 -20.79 4.44
CA GLY A 79 -14.00 -20.27 5.17
C GLY A 79 -14.33 -18.80 4.88
N THR A 80 -13.75 -18.20 3.86
CA THR A 80 -13.88 -16.79 3.50
C THR A 80 -14.77 -16.60 2.27
N CYS A 81 -15.56 -15.53 2.25
CA CYS A 81 -16.29 -15.07 1.07
C CYS A 81 -15.89 -13.64 0.69
N MET A 82 -15.60 -13.41 -0.60
CA MET A 82 -15.25 -12.11 -1.15
C MET A 82 -16.33 -11.61 -2.10
N ILE A 83 -16.89 -10.44 -1.83
CA ILE A 83 -17.79 -9.73 -2.73
C ILE A 83 -16.97 -8.77 -3.59
N LEU A 84 -17.00 -8.97 -4.90
CA LEU A 84 -16.25 -8.18 -5.86
C LEU A 84 -17.16 -7.09 -6.44
N ILE A 85 -16.69 -5.83 -6.39
CA ILE A 85 -17.48 -4.66 -6.76
C ILE A 85 -16.72 -3.84 -7.80
N SER A 86 -17.18 -3.86 -9.05
CA SER A 86 -16.56 -3.10 -10.13
C SER A 86 -16.83 -1.59 -10.04
N GLY A 87 -15.98 -0.80 -10.70
CA GLY A 87 -16.17 0.64 -10.88
C GLY A 87 -17.15 0.99 -12.00
N GLY A 88 -17.08 2.24 -12.49
CA GLY A 88 -17.86 2.73 -13.63
C GLY A 88 -18.68 3.97 -13.32
N SER A 89 -18.25 4.78 -12.34
CA SER A 89 -18.87 6.06 -11.98
C SER A 89 -20.36 5.98 -11.65
N TYR A 90 -20.85 4.80 -11.23
CA TYR A 90 -22.27 4.47 -11.07
C TYR A 90 -23.10 4.59 -12.37
N ASN A 91 -22.48 4.84 -13.51
CA ASN A 91 -23.15 4.91 -14.81
C ASN A 91 -23.14 3.56 -15.54
N ASN A 92 -22.19 2.71 -15.19
CA ASN A 92 -22.07 1.33 -15.66
C ASN A 92 -21.30 0.51 -14.62
N CYS A 93 -21.27 -0.82 -14.80
CA CYS A 93 -20.34 -1.71 -14.12
C CYS A 93 -19.28 -2.08 -15.16
N CYS A 94 -18.14 -1.37 -15.13
CA CYS A 94 -17.03 -1.64 -16.03
C CYS A 94 -16.12 -2.73 -15.47
N ASP A 95 -15.22 -3.25 -16.31
CA ASP A 95 -14.19 -4.23 -15.94
C ASP A 95 -14.70 -5.58 -15.40
N VAL A 96 -15.78 -6.09 -15.99
CA VAL A 96 -16.30 -7.43 -15.66
C VAL A 96 -15.19 -8.49 -15.78
N ASP A 97 -14.30 -8.37 -16.77
CA ASP A 97 -13.16 -9.27 -16.96
C ASP A 97 -12.09 -9.13 -15.85
N LEU A 98 -11.86 -7.93 -15.33
CA LEU A 98 -10.96 -7.70 -14.19
C LEU A 98 -11.52 -8.35 -12.93
N VAL A 99 -12.80 -8.17 -12.68
CA VAL A 99 -13.52 -8.79 -11.55
C VAL A 99 -13.46 -10.31 -11.66
N ALA A 100 -13.67 -10.87 -12.87
CA ALA A 100 -13.56 -12.30 -13.12
C ALA A 100 -12.15 -12.83 -12.80
N ARG A 101 -11.09 -12.14 -13.22
CA ARG A 101 -9.70 -12.53 -12.90
C ARG A 101 -9.40 -12.47 -11.40
N TRP A 102 -9.94 -11.51 -10.67
CA TRP A 102 -9.80 -11.47 -9.21
C TRP A 102 -10.53 -12.65 -8.55
N ALA A 103 -11.75 -12.96 -9.03
CA ALA A 103 -12.50 -14.09 -8.53
C ALA A 103 -11.74 -15.42 -8.75
N GLU A 104 -11.19 -15.63 -9.94
CA GLU A 104 -10.40 -16.83 -10.26
C GLU A 104 -9.20 -16.98 -9.32
N LYS A 105 -8.38 -15.93 -9.17
CA LYS A 105 -7.23 -15.94 -8.25
C LYS A 105 -7.63 -16.20 -6.79
N LEU A 106 -8.72 -15.57 -6.33
CA LEU A 106 -9.18 -15.74 -4.95
C LEU A 106 -9.77 -17.14 -4.71
N THR A 107 -10.46 -17.71 -5.70
CA THR A 107 -10.98 -19.08 -5.59
C THR A 107 -9.85 -20.12 -5.57
N GLU A 108 -8.78 -19.91 -6.32
CA GLU A 108 -7.55 -20.73 -6.23
C GLU A 108 -6.93 -20.68 -4.82
N LEU A 109 -7.05 -19.55 -4.12
CA LEU A 109 -6.63 -19.36 -2.74
C LEU A 109 -7.65 -19.88 -1.70
N GLY A 110 -8.75 -20.49 -2.16
CA GLY A 110 -9.77 -21.12 -1.30
C GLY A 110 -10.91 -20.22 -0.84
N CYS A 111 -11.02 -18.98 -1.34
CA CYS A 111 -12.13 -18.10 -1.04
C CYS A 111 -13.36 -18.45 -1.89
N GLN A 112 -14.55 -18.40 -1.33
CA GLN A 112 -15.77 -18.24 -2.12
C GLN A 112 -15.83 -16.81 -2.65
N CYS A 113 -16.30 -16.62 -3.88
CA CYS A 113 -16.36 -15.29 -4.46
C CYS A 113 -17.73 -15.00 -5.07
N VAL A 114 -18.12 -13.74 -5.00
CA VAL A 114 -19.35 -13.23 -5.58
C VAL A 114 -19.04 -11.99 -6.40
N ASN A 115 -19.33 -12.03 -7.69
CA ASN A 115 -19.38 -10.79 -8.48
C ASN A 115 -20.72 -10.11 -8.20
N PHE A 116 -20.67 -8.94 -7.61
CA PHE A 116 -21.85 -8.14 -7.33
C PHE A 116 -22.00 -7.05 -8.40
N VAL A 117 -23.11 -7.15 -9.13
CA VAL A 117 -23.50 -6.21 -10.18
C VAL A 117 -24.68 -5.37 -9.67
N TYR A 118 -24.41 -4.11 -9.35
CA TYR A 118 -25.40 -3.16 -8.87
C TYR A 118 -26.12 -2.44 -10.01
N ARG A 119 -27.27 -1.80 -9.70
CA ARG A 119 -28.04 -1.03 -10.70
C ARG A 119 -27.27 0.13 -11.28
N THR A 120 -27.30 0.27 -12.59
CA THR A 120 -26.75 1.39 -13.35
C THR A 120 -27.68 1.77 -14.51
N PRO A 121 -27.71 3.03 -14.95
CA PRO A 121 -26.92 4.17 -14.50
C PRO A 121 -27.36 4.70 -13.14
N ARG A 122 -26.59 5.65 -12.60
CA ARG A 122 -26.94 6.37 -11.37
C ARG A 122 -28.34 6.98 -11.44
N PRO A 123 -29.06 7.07 -10.28
CA PRO A 123 -30.42 7.59 -10.24
C PRO A 123 -30.48 9.09 -10.50
N GLU A 124 -31.59 9.57 -11.08
CA GLU A 124 -31.91 10.99 -11.13
C GLU A 124 -32.65 11.44 -9.86
N GLY A 125 -32.34 12.65 -9.38
CA GLY A 125 -33.00 13.23 -8.21
C GLY A 125 -32.63 12.61 -6.86
N LEU A 126 -31.72 11.62 -6.85
CA LEU A 126 -31.17 10.99 -5.64
C LEU A 126 -29.63 11.13 -5.63
N PRO A 127 -29.00 10.90 -4.46
CA PRO A 127 -27.54 10.78 -4.43
C PRO A 127 -27.04 9.72 -5.43
N ILE A 128 -25.92 9.98 -6.08
CA ILE A 128 -25.40 9.12 -7.18
C ILE A 128 -25.19 7.66 -6.78
N TRP A 129 -25.01 7.38 -5.51
CA TRP A 129 -24.76 6.06 -4.93
C TRP A 129 -26.03 5.38 -4.38
N GLN A 130 -27.17 6.07 -4.29
CA GLN A 130 -28.32 5.61 -3.51
C GLN A 130 -28.77 4.21 -3.91
N THR A 131 -29.11 4.00 -5.18
CA THR A 131 -29.61 2.70 -5.65
C THR A 131 -28.56 1.58 -5.56
N ALA A 132 -27.29 1.91 -5.80
CA ALA A 132 -26.20 0.94 -5.62
C ALA A 132 -26.00 0.57 -4.15
N TRP A 133 -26.19 1.51 -3.21
CA TRP A 133 -26.09 1.23 -1.77
C TRP A 133 -27.23 0.36 -1.27
N GLU A 134 -28.45 0.59 -1.73
CA GLU A 134 -29.59 -0.30 -1.47
C GLU A 134 -29.29 -1.74 -1.93
N ASP A 135 -28.85 -1.87 -3.17
CA ASP A 135 -28.47 -3.16 -3.75
C ASP A 135 -27.35 -3.83 -2.97
N GLY A 136 -26.33 -3.06 -2.58
CA GLY A 136 -25.16 -3.55 -1.83
C GLY A 136 -25.54 -4.10 -0.46
N GLN A 137 -26.35 -3.36 0.32
CA GLN A 137 -26.83 -3.85 1.62
C GLN A 137 -27.60 -5.15 1.48
N ARG A 138 -28.45 -5.25 0.47
CA ARG A 138 -29.24 -6.48 0.26
C ARG A 138 -28.39 -7.62 -0.30
N ALA A 139 -27.41 -7.33 -1.18
CA ALA A 139 -26.47 -8.34 -1.68
C ALA A 139 -25.65 -8.97 -0.53
N VAL A 140 -25.14 -8.16 0.42
CA VAL A 140 -24.45 -8.69 1.61
C VAL A 140 -25.35 -9.62 2.43
N ARG A 141 -26.64 -9.29 2.58
CA ARG A 141 -27.61 -10.15 3.28
C ARG A 141 -27.82 -11.48 2.56
N LEU A 142 -27.94 -11.48 1.22
CA LEU A 142 -28.06 -12.69 0.41
C LEU A 142 -26.81 -13.57 0.55
N VAL A 143 -25.64 -12.97 0.46
CA VAL A 143 -24.36 -13.69 0.63
C VAL A 143 -24.29 -14.32 2.01
N ARG A 144 -24.64 -13.58 3.08
CA ARG A 144 -24.62 -14.09 4.45
C ARG A 144 -25.64 -15.19 4.67
N LEU A 145 -26.82 -15.11 4.05
CA LEU A 145 -27.84 -16.17 4.11
C LEU A 145 -27.34 -17.49 3.51
N ASP A 146 -26.55 -17.41 2.44
CA ASP A 146 -26.04 -18.58 1.72
C ASP A 146 -24.77 -19.20 2.35
N ALA A 147 -24.23 -18.62 3.45
CA ALA A 147 -22.94 -18.98 4.03
C ALA A 147 -22.80 -20.47 4.35
N GLU A 148 -23.76 -21.04 5.09
CA GLU A 148 -23.77 -22.46 5.45
C GLU A 148 -23.83 -23.36 4.20
N LYS A 149 -24.76 -23.08 3.29
CA LYS A 149 -24.92 -23.81 2.03
C LYS A 149 -23.64 -23.85 1.21
N ARG A 150 -22.85 -22.76 1.22
CA ARG A 150 -21.65 -22.61 0.42
C ARG A 150 -20.36 -22.86 1.16
N GLY A 151 -20.43 -23.21 2.44
CA GLY A 151 -19.29 -23.66 3.26
C GLY A 151 -18.29 -22.55 3.58
N PHE A 152 -18.78 -21.36 3.95
CA PHE A 152 -17.96 -20.28 4.51
C PHE A 152 -18.60 -19.71 5.79
N ASP A 153 -17.80 -18.97 6.56
CA ASP A 153 -18.23 -18.34 7.81
C ASP A 153 -19.02 -17.04 7.50
N PRO A 154 -20.27 -16.87 7.98
CA PRO A 154 -21.03 -15.64 7.80
C PRO A 154 -20.37 -14.39 8.40
N GLU A 155 -19.40 -14.55 9.33
CA GLU A 155 -18.59 -13.48 9.89
C GLU A 155 -17.22 -13.35 9.16
N LYS A 156 -17.05 -13.99 8.00
CA LYS A 156 -15.89 -13.85 7.12
C LYS A 156 -16.28 -13.43 5.70
N ILE A 157 -16.99 -12.30 5.61
CA ILE A 157 -17.41 -11.68 4.35
C ILE A 157 -16.63 -10.37 4.15
N GLY A 158 -15.80 -10.32 3.12
CA GLY A 158 -15.05 -9.13 2.72
C GLY A 158 -15.45 -8.61 1.35
N THR A 159 -14.94 -7.43 1.00
CA THR A 159 -15.09 -6.86 -0.34
C THR A 159 -13.74 -6.60 -0.98
N ILE A 160 -13.68 -6.71 -2.31
CA ILE A 160 -12.61 -6.17 -3.14
C ILE A 160 -13.26 -5.30 -4.22
N SER A 161 -12.77 -4.08 -4.38
CA SER A 161 -13.51 -3.05 -5.11
C SER A 161 -12.61 -2.09 -5.86
N MET A 162 -13.19 -1.31 -6.79
CA MET A 162 -12.48 -0.32 -7.57
C MET A 162 -13.35 0.93 -7.84
N SER A 163 -12.75 2.13 -7.78
CA SER A 163 -13.36 3.40 -8.20
C SER A 163 -14.70 3.68 -7.51
N ALA A 164 -15.80 3.87 -8.24
CA ALA A 164 -17.16 4.01 -7.69
C ALA A 164 -17.58 2.77 -6.87
N GLY A 165 -17.14 1.56 -7.26
CA GLY A 165 -17.32 0.35 -6.45
C GLY A 165 -16.59 0.43 -5.11
N SER A 166 -15.44 1.11 -5.05
CA SER A 166 -14.73 1.37 -3.79
C SER A 166 -15.45 2.38 -2.91
N HIS A 167 -16.09 3.39 -3.48
CA HIS A 167 -17.00 4.25 -2.72
C HIS A 167 -18.16 3.43 -2.11
N LEU A 168 -18.73 2.52 -2.89
CA LEU A 168 -19.78 1.60 -2.37
C LEU A 168 -19.25 0.67 -1.28
N ALA A 169 -18.05 0.12 -1.43
CA ALA A 169 -17.42 -0.70 -0.41
C ALA A 169 -17.16 0.10 0.89
N LEU A 170 -16.76 1.38 0.79
CA LEU A 170 -16.65 2.28 1.94
C LEU A 170 -18.01 2.46 2.63
N LEU A 171 -19.11 2.67 1.90
CA LEU A 171 -20.46 2.76 2.48
C LEU A 171 -20.84 1.47 3.23
N LEU A 172 -20.59 0.30 2.65
CA LEU A 172 -20.85 -1.00 3.28
C LEU A 172 -19.97 -1.24 4.50
N GLY A 173 -18.71 -0.78 4.46
CA GLY A 173 -17.73 -0.98 5.53
C GLY A 173 -17.80 0.04 6.67
N THR A 174 -18.44 1.22 6.47
CA THR A 174 -18.47 2.29 7.47
C THR A 174 -19.85 2.67 7.96
N SER A 175 -20.91 2.32 7.20
CA SER A 175 -22.25 2.88 7.40
C SER A 175 -23.34 1.80 7.41
N SER A 176 -22.99 0.58 7.82
CA SER A 176 -23.89 -0.59 7.76
C SER A 176 -25.09 -0.49 8.71
N GLN A 177 -24.99 0.32 9.77
CA GLN A 177 -26.08 0.56 10.70
C GLN A 177 -27.09 1.59 10.17
N THR A 178 -26.75 2.33 9.13
CA THR A 178 -27.66 3.24 8.42
C THR A 178 -28.38 2.47 7.32
N ARG A 179 -29.73 2.38 7.41
CA ARG A 179 -30.52 1.69 6.38
C ARG A 179 -30.58 2.51 5.10
N ALA A 180 -30.17 1.91 3.99
CA ALA A 180 -30.28 2.53 2.66
C ALA A 180 -31.73 2.49 2.11
N TYR A 181 -32.55 1.53 2.56
CA TYR A 181 -33.93 1.34 2.10
C TYR A 181 -34.85 0.80 3.21
N LYS A 182 -36.15 0.89 2.99
CA LYS A 182 -37.17 0.29 3.90
C LYS A 182 -37.21 -1.24 3.72
N PRO A 183 -37.27 -2.02 4.80
CA PRO A 183 -37.35 -3.49 4.72
C PRO A 183 -38.46 -3.99 3.80
N VAL A 184 -38.14 -4.97 2.95
CA VAL A 184 -39.01 -5.53 1.92
C VAL A 184 -39.54 -6.92 2.32
N ASP A 185 -38.70 -7.70 2.99
CA ASP A 185 -39.02 -9.06 3.43
C ASP A 185 -38.12 -9.50 4.60
N LYS A 186 -38.18 -10.80 4.96
CA LYS A 186 -37.44 -11.37 6.09
C LYS A 186 -35.92 -11.31 5.90
N LEU A 187 -35.43 -11.30 4.67
CA LEU A 187 -33.98 -11.17 4.40
C LEU A 187 -33.41 -9.90 5.02
N ASP A 188 -34.19 -8.83 5.08
CA ASP A 188 -33.76 -7.52 5.58
C ASP A 188 -33.57 -7.44 7.10
N SER A 189 -33.88 -8.54 7.82
CA SER A 189 -33.52 -8.71 9.23
C SER A 189 -32.07 -9.23 9.42
N ILE A 190 -31.45 -9.79 8.39
CA ILE A 190 -30.06 -10.25 8.42
C ILE A 190 -29.13 -9.03 8.43
N PRO A 191 -28.03 -9.04 9.22
CA PRO A 191 -27.03 -7.97 9.21
C PRO A 191 -26.39 -7.77 7.82
N CYS A 192 -26.15 -6.51 7.44
CA CYS A 192 -25.52 -6.17 6.15
C CYS A 192 -24.09 -5.57 6.29
N HIS A 193 -23.48 -5.65 7.47
CA HIS A 193 -22.08 -5.26 7.62
C HIS A 193 -21.16 -6.26 6.90
N ILE A 194 -20.02 -5.75 6.44
CA ILE A 194 -18.92 -6.57 5.95
C ILE A 194 -17.81 -6.61 7.02
N ASN A 195 -16.95 -7.62 6.97
CA ASN A 195 -15.96 -7.84 8.02
C ASN A 195 -14.60 -7.23 7.67
N TRP A 196 -14.34 -6.95 6.39
CA TRP A 196 -13.20 -6.13 5.89
C TRP A 196 -13.47 -5.60 4.50
N ALA A 197 -12.68 -4.60 4.08
CA ALA A 197 -12.73 -4.07 2.73
C ALA A 197 -11.34 -3.89 2.12
N ILE A 198 -11.19 -4.33 0.87
CA ILE A 198 -10.08 -3.97 0.00
C ILE A 198 -10.60 -2.88 -0.95
N VAL A 199 -10.08 -1.68 -0.77
CA VAL A 199 -10.59 -0.45 -1.40
C VAL A 199 -9.55 0.10 -2.36
N ASN A 200 -9.82 0.08 -3.66
CA ASN A 200 -8.88 0.57 -4.65
C ASN A 200 -9.40 1.85 -5.32
N ALA A 201 -8.63 2.93 -5.23
CA ALA A 201 -8.88 4.23 -5.86
C ALA A 201 -10.33 4.73 -5.65
N PRO A 202 -10.81 4.92 -4.40
CA PRO A 202 -12.18 5.33 -4.13
C PRO A 202 -12.46 6.72 -4.75
N ALA A 203 -13.40 6.75 -5.70
CA ALA A 203 -13.94 7.99 -6.25
C ALA A 203 -15.11 8.49 -5.38
N TYR A 204 -15.43 9.77 -5.47
CA TYR A 204 -16.57 10.41 -4.78
C TYR A 204 -16.53 10.36 -3.24
N ALA A 205 -15.38 10.03 -2.67
CA ALA A 205 -15.25 9.88 -1.23
C ALA A 205 -14.98 11.19 -0.48
N THR A 206 -14.69 12.26 -1.20
CA THR A 206 -14.39 13.59 -0.65
C THR A 206 -15.50 14.59 -0.94
N THR A 207 -15.59 15.67 -0.15
CA THR A 207 -16.65 16.70 -0.24
C THR A 207 -16.72 17.39 -1.58
N ASP A 208 -15.61 17.51 -2.31
CA ASP A 208 -15.57 18.05 -3.67
C ASP A 208 -15.99 17.04 -4.75
N GLY A 209 -16.05 15.74 -4.40
CA GLY A 209 -16.51 14.67 -5.26
C GLY A 209 -17.99 14.26 -5.08
N GLU A 210 -18.65 14.67 -4.00
CA GLU A 210 -20.01 14.23 -3.63
C GLU A 210 -21.08 14.45 -4.72
N LYS A 211 -20.96 15.49 -5.51
CA LYS A 211 -21.92 15.79 -6.57
C LYS A 211 -21.78 14.89 -7.79
N GLY A 212 -20.77 14.02 -7.82
CA GLY A 212 -20.57 13.06 -8.90
C GLY A 212 -20.38 13.70 -10.27
N THR A 213 -20.00 14.97 -10.33
CA THR A 213 -19.47 15.54 -11.56
C THR A 213 -18.23 14.74 -11.92
N PRO A 214 -17.91 14.51 -13.22
CA PRO A 214 -16.64 13.91 -13.59
C PRO A 214 -15.55 14.90 -13.15
N ALA A 215 -15.20 14.83 -11.88
CA ALA A 215 -14.20 15.67 -11.29
C ALA A 215 -12.86 15.14 -11.76
N THR A 216 -12.35 15.75 -12.79
CA THR A 216 -10.98 15.52 -13.26
C THR A 216 -9.92 15.84 -12.22
N ARG A 217 -10.30 16.27 -11.00
CA ARG A 217 -9.40 16.60 -9.87
C ARG A 217 -10.11 16.57 -8.51
N GLU A 218 -10.86 15.52 -8.22
CA GLU A 218 -11.43 15.30 -6.89
C GLU A 218 -10.32 15.12 -5.82
N GLY A 219 -10.51 15.70 -4.64
CA GLY A 219 -9.59 15.58 -3.51
C GLY A 219 -8.35 16.47 -3.60
N TYR A 220 -8.32 17.44 -4.48
CA TYR A 220 -7.20 18.39 -4.65
C TYR A 220 -7.44 19.79 -4.04
N GLY A 221 -8.63 20.02 -3.48
CA GLY A 221 -8.93 21.27 -2.77
C GLY A 221 -8.15 21.40 -1.44
N THR A 222 -7.95 22.62 -0.97
CA THR A 222 -7.23 22.90 0.30
C THR A 222 -8.00 22.47 1.54
N ASP A 223 -9.34 22.49 1.47
CA ASP A 223 -10.24 22.21 2.63
C ASP A 223 -11.05 20.94 2.42
N VAL A 224 -10.53 19.99 1.65
CA VAL A 224 -11.21 18.73 1.33
C VAL A 224 -11.34 17.86 2.58
N LYS A 225 -12.56 17.36 2.81
CA LYS A 225 -12.90 16.44 3.88
C LYS A 225 -13.52 15.18 3.32
N LEU A 226 -13.59 14.13 4.13
CA LEU A 226 -14.41 12.97 3.78
C LEU A 226 -15.88 13.39 3.64
N SER A 227 -16.56 12.74 2.69
CA SER A 227 -18.00 12.87 2.52
C SER A 227 -18.73 12.49 3.81
N SER A 228 -19.73 13.29 4.18
CA SER A 228 -20.55 13.05 5.37
C SER A 228 -21.45 11.83 5.27
N VAL A 229 -21.52 11.18 4.12
CA VAL A 229 -22.26 9.94 3.91
C VAL A 229 -21.64 8.77 4.68
N PHE A 230 -20.34 8.78 4.90
CA PHE A 230 -19.64 7.76 5.69
C PHE A 230 -19.84 8.03 7.19
N LYS A 231 -20.56 7.14 7.85
CA LYS A 231 -20.95 7.31 9.27
C LYS A 231 -19.90 6.80 10.26
N PHE A 232 -19.00 5.92 9.80
CA PHE A 232 -18.01 5.29 10.68
C PHE A 232 -18.67 4.78 11.97
N ASP A 233 -19.57 3.85 11.80
CA ASP A 233 -20.35 3.27 12.88
C ASP A 233 -19.58 2.17 13.66
N GLU A 234 -20.20 1.58 14.66
CA GLU A 234 -19.63 0.53 15.53
C GLU A 234 -19.28 -0.77 14.77
N LYS A 235 -19.78 -0.96 13.53
CA LYS A 235 -19.48 -2.06 12.64
C LYS A 235 -18.48 -1.69 11.56
N THR A 236 -17.85 -0.53 11.66
CA THR A 236 -16.78 -0.15 10.74
C THR A 236 -15.66 -1.18 10.75
N CYS A 237 -15.33 -1.69 9.57
CA CYS A 237 -14.43 -2.83 9.42
C CYS A 237 -12.99 -2.42 9.12
N PRO A 238 -11.99 -3.31 9.37
CA PRO A 238 -10.62 -3.16 8.88
C PRO A 238 -10.56 -2.99 7.37
N MET A 239 -9.59 -2.19 6.88
CA MET A 239 -9.49 -1.88 5.45
C MET A 239 -8.04 -1.90 4.95
N SER A 240 -7.85 -2.39 3.72
CA SER A 240 -6.63 -2.17 2.93
C SER A 240 -6.95 -1.22 1.78
N LEU A 241 -6.30 -0.06 1.79
CA LEU A 241 -6.57 1.07 0.90
C LEU A 241 -5.44 1.18 -0.13
N HIS A 242 -5.76 1.15 -1.42
CA HIS A 242 -4.80 1.22 -2.52
C HIS A 242 -5.11 2.43 -3.40
N HIS A 243 -4.10 3.23 -3.77
CA HIS A 243 -4.30 4.39 -4.62
C HIS A 243 -3.07 4.73 -5.45
N GLY A 244 -3.27 5.17 -6.68
CA GLY A 244 -2.20 5.70 -7.52
C GLY A 244 -1.87 7.16 -7.19
N GLY A 245 -0.59 7.50 -7.08
CA GLY A 245 -0.14 8.88 -6.81
C GLY A 245 -0.51 9.88 -7.92
N LEU A 246 -0.67 9.39 -9.14
CA LEU A 246 -1.05 10.17 -10.33
C LEU A 246 -2.54 10.05 -10.69
N ASP A 247 -3.37 9.51 -9.81
CA ASP A 247 -4.80 9.35 -10.05
C ASP A 247 -5.49 10.72 -10.11
N PRO A 248 -6.36 10.99 -11.11
CA PRO A 248 -7.18 12.18 -11.14
C PRO A 248 -8.20 12.26 -9.98
N TYR A 249 -8.59 11.12 -9.40
CA TYR A 249 -9.23 11.05 -8.09
C TYR A 249 -8.13 10.99 -7.04
N SER A 250 -7.95 12.06 -6.28
CA SER A 250 -6.79 12.21 -5.41
C SER A 250 -6.67 11.11 -4.35
N PRO A 251 -5.45 10.57 -4.10
CA PRO A 251 -5.17 9.71 -2.96
C PRO A 251 -5.56 10.31 -1.59
N THR A 252 -5.85 11.62 -1.53
CA THR A 252 -6.38 12.29 -0.33
C THR A 252 -7.62 11.57 0.23
N ALA A 253 -8.48 11.03 -0.64
CA ALA A 253 -9.62 10.21 -0.20
C ALA A 253 -9.15 9.03 0.67
N SER A 254 -8.16 8.27 0.20
CA SER A 254 -7.61 7.12 0.92
C SER A 254 -6.86 7.53 2.20
N THR A 255 -6.09 8.63 2.18
CA THR A 255 -5.41 9.12 3.39
C THR A 255 -6.38 9.60 4.46
N LEU A 256 -7.49 10.24 4.07
CA LEU A 256 -8.53 10.68 5.02
C LEU A 256 -9.28 9.48 5.64
N VAL A 257 -9.63 8.46 4.85
CA VAL A 257 -10.21 7.21 5.38
C VAL A 257 -9.25 6.54 6.34
N TYR A 258 -7.98 6.38 5.95
CA TYR A 258 -6.93 5.80 6.79
C TYR A 258 -6.81 6.53 8.15
N ARG A 259 -6.74 7.86 8.14
CA ARG A 259 -6.71 8.67 9.37
C ARG A 259 -7.93 8.42 10.25
N GLN A 260 -9.11 8.33 9.66
CA GLN A 260 -10.34 8.09 10.43
C GLN A 260 -10.36 6.70 11.07
N LEU A 261 -9.92 5.67 10.35
CA LEU A 261 -9.80 4.30 10.89
C LEU A 261 -8.79 4.26 12.06
N ARG A 262 -7.64 4.93 11.92
CA ARG A 262 -6.66 5.04 13.01
C ARG A 262 -7.23 5.70 14.26
N ARG A 263 -7.99 6.79 14.12
CA ARG A 263 -8.66 7.45 15.28
C ARG A 263 -9.61 6.51 16.02
N MET A 264 -10.18 5.56 15.31
CA MET A 264 -11.08 4.55 15.85
C MET A 264 -10.34 3.28 16.32
N HIS A 265 -9.02 3.25 16.23
CA HIS A 265 -8.19 2.06 16.50
C HIS A 265 -8.59 0.83 15.66
N ILE A 266 -9.06 1.05 14.44
CA ILE A 266 -9.39 0.01 13.47
C ILE A 266 -8.17 -0.26 12.61
N PRO A 267 -7.69 -1.52 12.53
CA PRO A 267 -6.52 -1.87 11.73
C PRO A 267 -6.70 -1.49 10.25
N ALA A 268 -5.70 -0.84 9.68
CA ALA A 268 -5.76 -0.41 8.29
C ALA A 268 -4.39 -0.48 7.59
N GLU A 269 -4.42 -0.71 6.28
CA GLU A 269 -3.27 -0.54 5.40
C GLU A 269 -3.52 0.58 4.40
N LEU A 270 -2.47 1.30 4.04
CA LEU A 270 -2.48 2.35 3.03
C LEU A 270 -1.32 2.13 2.07
N HIS A 271 -1.63 1.89 0.81
CA HIS A 271 -0.68 1.65 -0.27
C HIS A 271 -0.82 2.72 -1.33
N LEU A 272 0.14 3.64 -1.40
CA LEU A 272 0.17 4.76 -2.33
C LEU A 272 1.30 4.55 -3.34
N TYR A 273 0.95 4.22 -4.57
CA TYR A 273 1.89 3.87 -5.64
C TYR A 273 2.36 5.11 -6.40
N ALA A 274 3.65 5.37 -6.42
CA ALA A 274 4.24 6.62 -6.92
C ALA A 274 3.83 6.98 -8.35
N ASP A 275 3.97 6.03 -9.30
CA ASP A 275 3.85 6.27 -10.74
C ASP A 275 2.56 5.68 -11.35
N LYS A 276 1.58 5.34 -10.50
CA LYS A 276 0.32 4.74 -10.96
C LYS A 276 -0.79 5.76 -11.02
N GLY A 277 -1.64 5.63 -12.04
CA GLY A 277 -2.89 6.37 -12.18
C GLY A 277 -4.08 5.62 -11.59
N HIS A 278 -5.27 5.93 -12.11
CA HIS A 278 -6.52 5.28 -11.71
C HIS A 278 -6.47 3.77 -11.95
N GLY A 279 -6.86 2.98 -10.96
CA GLY A 279 -6.79 1.52 -11.05
C GLY A 279 -5.47 0.90 -10.62
N ALA A 280 -4.56 1.67 -10.03
CA ALA A 280 -3.40 1.11 -9.34
C ALA A 280 -3.84 0.15 -8.24
N PHE A 281 -3.47 -1.13 -8.36
CA PHE A 281 -3.87 -2.15 -7.40
C PHE A 281 -2.80 -3.22 -7.23
N GLY A 282 -2.40 -3.44 -5.99
CA GLY A 282 -1.53 -4.55 -5.61
C GLY A 282 -2.36 -5.73 -5.11
N PHE A 283 -2.70 -6.68 -5.98
CA PHE A 283 -3.47 -7.87 -5.60
C PHE A 283 -2.75 -8.67 -4.51
N GLU A 284 -1.44 -8.81 -4.64
CA GLU A 284 -0.59 -9.48 -3.67
C GLU A 284 -0.65 -8.82 -2.29
N ARG A 285 -0.70 -7.47 -2.24
CA ARG A 285 -0.83 -6.70 -0.98
C ARG A 285 -2.19 -6.93 -0.32
N ALA A 286 -3.26 -7.04 -1.11
CA ALA A 286 -4.59 -7.39 -0.60
C ALA A 286 -4.60 -8.80 0.03
N VAL A 287 -3.93 -9.77 -0.59
CA VAL A 287 -3.78 -11.13 -0.05
C VAL A 287 -2.94 -11.14 1.23
N GLU A 288 -1.84 -10.38 1.25
CA GLU A 288 -0.99 -10.21 2.45
C GLU A 288 -1.78 -9.65 3.63
N PHE A 289 -2.59 -8.60 3.39
CA PHE A 289 -3.50 -8.03 4.39
C PHE A 289 -4.48 -9.07 4.93
N MET A 290 -5.16 -9.80 4.04
CA MET A 290 -6.13 -10.81 4.45
C MET A 290 -5.47 -11.93 5.28
N ARG A 291 -4.25 -12.33 4.95
CA ARG A 291 -3.46 -13.29 5.74
C ARG A 291 -3.05 -12.70 7.08
N GLN A 292 -2.54 -11.46 7.10
CA GLN A 292 -2.14 -10.75 8.31
C GLN A 292 -3.30 -10.61 9.30
N MET A 293 -4.49 -10.38 8.81
CA MET A 293 -5.71 -10.22 9.60
C MET A 293 -6.39 -11.55 9.98
N GLY A 294 -5.87 -12.69 9.53
CA GLY A 294 -6.46 -14.01 9.80
C GLY A 294 -7.76 -14.30 9.04
N PHE A 295 -8.07 -13.50 8.01
CA PHE A 295 -9.28 -13.72 7.20
C PHE A 295 -9.18 -14.96 6.31
N MET A 296 -7.98 -15.32 5.87
CA MET A 296 -7.72 -16.50 5.01
C MET A 296 -7.19 -17.72 5.80
N GLY A 297 -7.55 -17.85 7.05
CA GLY A 297 -7.03 -18.89 7.95
C GLY A 297 -6.16 -18.30 9.05
N PRO A 298 -5.51 -19.12 9.89
CA PRO A 298 -4.67 -18.64 10.96
C PRO A 298 -3.49 -17.83 10.41
N VAL A 299 -3.13 -16.76 11.11
CA VAL A 299 -1.93 -15.98 10.77
C VAL A 299 -0.71 -16.89 10.91
N PRO A 300 0.17 -16.97 9.88
CA PRO A 300 1.37 -17.78 9.95
C PRO A 300 2.26 -17.34 11.13
N ALA A 301 2.90 -18.30 11.78
CA ALA A 301 3.81 -18.04 12.90
C ALA A 301 4.93 -17.08 12.46
N GLU A 302 5.32 -16.20 13.36
CA GLU A 302 6.45 -15.31 13.13
C GLU A 302 7.77 -16.08 13.12
N VAL A 303 8.66 -15.66 12.21
CA VAL A 303 10.04 -16.13 12.12
C VAL A 303 10.99 -14.93 12.24
N PRO A 304 12.12 -15.07 12.93
CA PRO A 304 13.12 -13.99 12.97
C PRO A 304 13.62 -13.65 11.57
N ILE A 305 13.64 -12.37 11.19
CA ILE A 305 14.09 -11.95 9.85
C ILE A 305 15.54 -12.36 9.58
N MET A 306 16.37 -12.40 10.63
CA MET A 306 17.77 -12.80 10.53
C MET A 306 17.94 -14.30 10.17
N GLU A 307 16.95 -15.14 10.44
CA GLU A 307 16.92 -16.54 10.00
C GLU A 307 16.53 -16.65 8.53
N VAL A 308 15.56 -15.83 8.07
CA VAL A 308 15.15 -15.74 6.65
C VAL A 308 16.34 -15.33 5.78
N TYR A 309 17.09 -14.34 6.21
CA TYR A 309 18.28 -13.83 5.53
C TYR A 309 19.56 -14.20 6.31
N SER A 310 19.84 -15.49 6.48
CA SER A 310 20.91 -15.99 7.36
C SER A 310 22.31 -16.04 6.71
N SER A 311 22.43 -15.87 5.39
CA SER A 311 23.68 -16.13 4.65
C SER A 311 24.19 -14.92 3.87
N ASP A 312 25.49 -14.71 3.93
CA ASP A 312 26.25 -13.75 3.12
C ASP A 312 26.83 -14.36 1.82
N LYS A 313 26.23 -15.45 1.33
CA LYS A 313 26.70 -16.18 0.12
C LYS A 313 26.82 -15.32 -1.14
N ASP A 314 26.03 -14.27 -1.22
CA ASP A 314 25.98 -13.38 -2.38
C ASP A 314 26.93 -12.16 -2.24
N ARG A 315 27.74 -12.11 -1.17
CA ARG A 315 28.73 -11.07 -0.91
C ARG A 315 30.13 -11.60 -1.21
N ALA A 316 30.85 -10.93 -2.12
CA ALA A 316 32.22 -11.30 -2.49
C ALA A 316 33.27 -10.72 -1.52
N GLU A 317 33.09 -9.46 -1.10
CA GLU A 317 34.09 -8.70 -0.36
C GLU A 317 33.45 -7.72 0.63
N VAL A 318 34.15 -7.41 1.71
CA VAL A 318 33.84 -6.30 2.64
C VAL A 318 35.09 -5.43 2.77
N ILE A 319 34.91 -4.12 2.58
CA ILE A 319 35.98 -3.13 2.74
C ILE A 319 35.51 -2.12 3.78
N ARG A 320 36.24 -1.96 4.88
CA ARG A 320 35.95 -0.99 5.95
C ARG A 320 36.81 0.25 5.80
N GLU A 321 36.21 1.40 6.01
CA GLU A 321 36.86 2.71 5.94
C GLU A 321 36.35 3.65 7.03
N ASP A 322 37.23 4.47 7.60
CA ASP A 322 36.82 5.53 8.52
C ASP A 322 36.11 6.66 7.76
N VAL A 323 35.04 7.21 8.34
CA VAL A 323 34.32 8.36 7.71
C VAL A 323 35.18 9.63 7.74
N TRP A 324 35.93 9.83 8.81
CA TRP A 324 36.75 11.03 9.00
C TRP A 324 38.22 10.70 9.09
N PRO A 325 39.09 11.45 8.41
CA PRO A 325 40.52 11.40 8.66
C PRO A 325 40.84 11.75 10.13
N GLU A 326 41.96 11.25 10.62
CA GLU A 326 42.39 11.52 11.99
C GLU A 326 42.51 13.04 12.25
N GLY A 327 41.87 13.51 13.35
CA GLY A 327 41.85 14.91 13.74
C GLY A 327 40.99 15.85 12.88
N MET A 328 40.19 15.31 11.96
CA MET A 328 39.34 16.11 11.07
C MET A 328 37.81 15.90 11.32
N MET A 329 37.42 15.22 12.39
CA MET A 329 36.02 14.97 12.70
C MET A 329 35.36 16.21 13.31
N PRO A 330 34.29 16.80 12.71
CA PRO A 330 33.63 17.96 13.29
C PRO A 330 32.87 17.56 14.55
N ASP A 331 32.59 18.49 15.44
CA ASP A 331 31.81 18.31 16.66
C ASP A 331 32.15 17.02 17.45
N GLU A 332 33.48 16.68 17.49
CA GLU A 332 33.97 15.46 18.16
C GLU A 332 33.64 15.49 19.65
N GLN A 333 33.02 14.41 20.13
CA GLN A 333 32.65 14.25 21.53
C GLN A 333 33.22 12.94 22.09
N ALA A 334 33.89 13.03 23.25
CA ALA A 334 34.64 11.92 23.84
C ALA A 334 33.83 10.65 24.14
N GLN A 335 32.51 10.78 24.27
CA GLN A 335 31.61 9.64 24.56
C GLN A 335 30.98 9.03 23.30
N GLN A 336 31.23 9.56 22.12
CA GLN A 336 30.70 9.03 20.88
C GLN A 336 31.60 7.95 20.27
N CYS A 337 30.98 6.95 19.64
CA CYS A 337 31.72 5.97 18.86
C CYS A 337 32.37 6.62 17.62
N LYS A 338 33.48 6.06 17.15
CA LYS A 338 34.09 6.47 15.87
C LYS A 338 33.23 5.99 14.70
N PRO A 339 32.84 6.86 13.75
CA PRO A 339 32.04 6.46 12.61
C PRO A 339 32.88 5.78 11.53
N TYR A 340 32.30 4.78 10.88
CA TYR A 340 32.92 4.07 9.76
C TYR A 340 31.87 3.61 8.75
N ILE A 341 32.32 3.28 7.55
CA ILE A 341 31.52 2.62 6.53
C ILE A 341 32.08 1.25 6.18
N GLU A 342 31.22 0.35 5.71
CA GLU A 342 31.63 -0.92 5.10
C GLU A 342 30.97 -1.07 3.75
N TRP A 343 31.80 -1.26 2.72
CA TRP A 343 31.37 -1.65 1.39
C TRP A 343 31.13 -3.15 1.36
N HIS A 344 29.95 -3.56 0.96
CA HIS A 344 29.57 -4.96 0.75
C HIS A 344 29.38 -5.19 -0.75
N ILE A 345 30.40 -5.73 -1.38
CA ILE A 345 30.45 -5.96 -2.83
C ILE A 345 29.75 -7.30 -3.13
N PRO A 346 28.76 -7.34 -4.05
CA PRO A 346 28.09 -8.59 -4.39
C PRO A 346 29.01 -9.51 -5.23
N THR A 347 28.77 -10.83 -5.15
CA THR A 347 29.50 -11.83 -5.97
C THR A 347 29.25 -11.64 -7.47
N LYS A 348 28.09 -11.09 -7.83
CA LYS A 348 27.71 -10.74 -9.20
C LYS A 348 27.07 -9.37 -9.22
N LEU A 349 27.75 -8.41 -9.78
CA LEU A 349 27.21 -7.07 -10.00
C LEU A 349 26.18 -7.10 -11.15
N THR A 350 24.94 -6.64 -10.90
CA THR A 350 23.87 -6.54 -11.91
C THR A 350 23.43 -5.11 -12.16
N THR A 351 23.83 -4.18 -11.29
CA THR A 351 23.55 -2.74 -11.39
C THR A 351 24.73 -1.93 -10.90
N THR A 352 24.92 -0.74 -11.46
CA THR A 352 25.94 0.23 -11.01
C THR A 352 25.46 1.12 -9.86
N ALA A 353 24.22 0.95 -9.40
CA ALA A 353 23.64 1.71 -8.30
C ALA A 353 24.20 1.26 -6.94
N ILE A 354 24.19 2.19 -5.99
CA ILE A 354 24.71 1.98 -4.64
C ILE A 354 23.62 2.30 -3.63
N GLN A 355 23.42 1.41 -2.65
CA GLN A 355 22.51 1.66 -1.53
C GLN A 355 23.30 1.83 -0.23
N ILE A 356 23.23 3.01 0.38
CA ILE A 356 23.75 3.24 1.72
C ILE A 356 22.66 2.86 2.72
N ILE A 357 23.00 2.04 3.74
CA ILE A 357 22.04 1.55 4.76
C ILE A 357 22.59 1.81 6.15
N TYR A 358 21.71 2.23 7.07
CA TYR A 358 22.05 2.43 8.48
C TYR A 358 20.84 2.14 9.39
N SER A 359 21.10 1.72 10.62
CA SER A 359 20.06 1.38 11.59
C SER A 359 19.49 2.61 12.30
N GLY A 360 18.39 2.41 13.03
CA GLY A 360 17.85 3.34 14.00
C GLY A 360 18.60 3.35 15.34
N GLY A 361 17.84 3.25 16.44
CA GLY A 361 18.39 3.24 17.81
C GLY A 361 18.30 4.59 18.52
N SER A 362 17.31 5.42 18.14
CA SER A 362 17.02 6.71 18.80
C SER A 362 18.20 7.68 18.86
N TYR A 363 19.19 7.54 17.99
CA TYR A 363 20.49 8.20 18.04
C TYR A 363 21.31 7.89 19.33
N MET A 364 20.85 6.94 20.16
CA MET A 364 21.57 6.51 21.36
C MET A 364 22.47 5.32 21.09
N GLY A 365 22.11 4.51 20.13
CA GLY A 365 22.87 3.37 19.61
C GLY A 365 22.72 3.26 18.09
N ASN A 366 23.53 2.41 17.49
CA ASN A 366 23.51 2.12 16.06
C ASN A 366 24.18 0.75 15.85
N ASP A 367 23.45 -0.18 15.22
CA ASP A 367 23.92 -1.52 14.97
C ASP A 367 23.95 -1.82 13.47
N PRO A 368 25.12 -1.71 12.80
CA PRO A 368 25.25 -1.98 11.37
C PRO A 368 25.09 -3.45 10.99
N ASP A 369 25.14 -4.38 11.96
CA ASP A 369 24.96 -5.82 11.77
C ASP A 369 23.60 -6.32 12.25
N GLY A 370 22.75 -5.42 12.76
CA GLY A 370 21.45 -5.74 13.33
C GLY A 370 20.38 -6.06 12.28
N PHE A 371 19.18 -6.38 12.80
CA PHE A 371 18.01 -6.78 12.00
C PHE A 371 17.48 -5.67 11.07
N GLU A 372 17.80 -4.41 11.32
CA GLU A 372 17.41 -3.29 10.47
C GLU A 372 18.32 -3.11 9.24
N VAL A 373 19.53 -3.66 9.27
CA VAL A 373 20.55 -3.49 8.23
C VAL A 373 20.84 -4.79 7.50
N THR A 374 21.22 -5.84 8.22
CA THR A 374 21.73 -7.08 7.64
C THR A 374 20.78 -7.78 6.67
N PRO A 375 19.46 -7.93 6.95
CA PRO A 375 18.53 -8.55 6.00
C PRO A 375 18.43 -7.78 4.68
N ALA A 376 18.30 -6.45 4.75
CA ALA A 376 18.22 -5.60 3.56
C ALA A 376 19.53 -5.63 2.76
N ARG A 377 20.68 -5.56 3.43
CA ARG A 377 21.99 -5.71 2.82
C ARG A 377 22.12 -7.04 2.06
N ARG A 378 21.81 -8.15 2.73
CA ARG A 378 21.87 -9.49 2.13
C ARG A 378 20.91 -9.65 0.96
N TYR A 379 19.69 -9.14 1.11
CA TYR A 379 18.69 -9.13 0.03
C TYR A 379 19.19 -8.38 -1.21
N LEU A 380 19.70 -7.15 -1.03
CA LEU A 380 20.18 -6.32 -2.14
C LEU A 380 21.48 -6.87 -2.77
N ASN A 381 22.42 -7.41 -1.98
CA ASN A 381 23.56 -8.14 -2.52
C ASN A 381 23.12 -9.35 -3.37
N GLY A 382 22.10 -10.09 -2.92
CA GLY A 382 21.49 -11.18 -3.68
C GLY A 382 20.86 -10.74 -4.99
N LYS A 383 20.44 -9.48 -5.08
CA LYS A 383 19.97 -8.84 -6.33
C LYS A 383 21.13 -8.25 -7.16
N GLY A 384 22.37 -8.35 -6.69
CA GLY A 384 23.56 -7.87 -7.38
C GLY A 384 23.83 -6.36 -7.25
N MET A 385 23.29 -5.73 -6.21
CA MET A 385 23.53 -4.31 -5.89
C MET A 385 24.62 -4.18 -4.82
N THR A 386 25.54 -3.24 -4.99
CA THR A 386 26.51 -2.86 -3.97
C THR A 386 25.79 -2.13 -2.82
N VAL A 387 26.08 -2.54 -1.59
CA VAL A 387 25.57 -1.91 -0.38
C VAL A 387 26.73 -1.33 0.43
N VAL A 388 26.52 -0.12 0.96
CA VAL A 388 27.42 0.51 1.92
C VAL A 388 26.68 0.60 3.26
N THR A 389 27.20 0.03 4.32
CA THR A 389 26.63 0.24 5.66
C THR A 389 27.34 1.37 6.36
N LEU A 390 26.61 2.21 7.08
CA LEU A 390 27.14 3.31 7.87
C LEU A 390 26.92 3.07 9.36
N LYS A 391 28.01 3.06 10.12
CA LYS A 391 28.04 3.25 11.56
C LYS A 391 28.23 4.73 11.84
N TYR A 392 27.14 5.48 12.07
CA TYR A 392 27.22 6.90 12.43
C TYR A 392 27.48 7.09 13.92
N ARG A 393 27.93 8.27 14.33
CA ARG A 393 28.23 8.60 15.74
C ARG A 393 27.00 8.46 16.64
N THR A 394 27.19 7.75 17.74
CA THR A 394 26.27 7.57 18.86
C THR A 394 27.06 7.52 20.17
N PRO A 395 26.47 7.87 21.33
CA PRO A 395 25.13 8.39 21.56
C PRO A 395 24.93 9.82 21.03
N ARG A 396 23.71 10.36 21.18
CA ARG A 396 23.38 11.76 20.83
C ARG A 396 24.41 12.73 21.38
N PRO A 397 24.77 13.78 20.61
CA PRO A 397 25.71 14.78 21.08
C PRO A 397 25.11 15.62 22.25
N GLU A 398 25.93 15.97 23.23
CA GLU A 398 25.55 16.95 24.26
C GLU A 398 25.55 18.37 23.69
N GLY A 399 24.55 19.17 24.06
CA GLY A 399 24.45 20.59 23.68
C GLY A 399 24.10 20.87 22.23
N LEU A 400 23.92 19.83 21.39
CA LEU A 400 23.52 19.93 19.99
C LEU A 400 22.19 19.23 19.74
N SER A 401 21.61 19.42 18.54
CA SER A 401 20.45 18.65 18.14
C SER A 401 20.79 17.16 18.05
N LYS A 402 19.84 16.29 18.42
CA LYS A 402 20.04 14.83 18.51
C LYS A 402 20.63 14.18 17.24
N HIS A 403 20.39 14.79 16.09
CA HIS A 403 20.79 14.26 14.78
C HIS A 403 22.10 14.88 14.23
N THR A 404 22.65 15.92 14.88
CA THR A 404 23.75 16.74 14.30
C THR A 404 24.92 15.90 13.84
N THR A 405 25.57 15.18 14.75
CA THR A 405 26.78 14.39 14.40
C THR A 405 26.48 13.25 13.45
N ALA A 406 25.32 12.60 13.57
CA ALA A 406 24.89 11.56 12.64
C ALA A 406 24.65 12.13 11.22
N TRP A 407 24.15 13.36 11.11
CA TRP A 407 23.91 14.01 9.82
C TRP A 407 25.22 14.44 9.15
N GLU A 408 26.19 14.91 9.92
CA GLU A 408 27.57 15.16 9.44
C GLU A 408 28.18 13.90 8.85
N ASP A 409 28.11 12.78 9.60
CA ASP A 409 28.63 11.50 9.18
C ASP A 409 27.92 10.97 7.89
N LEU A 410 26.59 11.14 7.77
CA LEU A 410 25.87 10.76 6.57
C LEU A 410 26.30 11.60 5.36
N GLN A 411 26.38 12.93 5.50
CA GLN A 411 26.80 13.79 4.39
C GLN A 411 28.22 13.45 3.93
N ARG A 412 29.14 13.22 4.87
CA ARG A 412 30.49 12.80 4.56
C ARG A 412 30.52 11.43 3.87
N THR A 413 29.74 10.46 4.38
CA THR A 413 29.62 9.14 3.78
C THR A 413 29.15 9.20 2.33
N ILE A 414 28.12 9.98 2.01
CA ILE A 414 27.62 10.14 0.63
C ILE A 414 28.73 10.70 -0.27
N ARG A 415 29.54 11.65 0.21
CA ARG A 415 30.68 12.23 -0.54
C ARG A 415 31.78 11.22 -0.77
N ILE A 416 32.16 10.42 0.24
CA ILE A 416 33.14 9.32 0.10
C ILE A 416 32.64 8.31 -0.94
N VAL A 417 31.42 7.82 -0.79
CA VAL A 417 30.81 6.85 -1.71
C VAL A 417 30.81 7.39 -3.15
N ARG A 418 30.49 8.66 -3.32
CA ARG A 418 30.50 9.32 -4.64
C ARG A 418 31.91 9.42 -5.21
N SER A 419 32.93 9.75 -4.40
CA SER A 419 34.30 9.91 -4.85
C SER A 419 34.91 8.58 -5.33
N GLU A 420 34.52 7.47 -4.71
CA GLU A 420 35.07 6.14 -4.96
C GLU A 420 34.27 5.28 -5.96
N ALA A 421 33.00 5.64 -6.22
CA ALA A 421 32.10 4.85 -7.04
C ALA A 421 32.71 4.45 -8.39
N ALA A 422 33.29 5.42 -9.13
CA ALA A 422 33.83 5.17 -10.47
C ALA A 422 35.01 4.18 -10.46
N SER A 423 35.91 4.26 -9.48
CA SER A 423 37.05 3.34 -9.33
C SER A 423 36.62 1.91 -9.02
N ARG A 424 35.40 1.73 -8.48
CA ARG A 424 34.78 0.45 -8.17
C ARG A 424 33.83 -0.05 -9.28
N GLY A 425 33.78 0.65 -10.44
CA GLY A 425 32.88 0.30 -11.55
C GLY A 425 31.39 0.65 -11.28
N LEU A 426 31.13 1.57 -10.36
CA LEU A 426 29.80 2.02 -9.95
C LEU A 426 29.53 3.44 -10.45
N ASP A 427 28.25 3.84 -10.50
CA ASP A 427 27.85 5.17 -10.95
C ASP A 427 27.74 6.16 -9.76
N PRO A 428 28.58 7.21 -9.70
CA PRO A 428 28.55 8.22 -8.65
C PRO A 428 27.24 9.02 -8.60
N ASN A 429 26.41 8.95 -9.64
CA ASN A 429 25.11 9.61 -9.73
C ASN A 429 23.93 8.67 -9.44
N ARG A 430 24.18 7.45 -8.96
CA ARG A 430 23.15 6.46 -8.64
C ARG A 430 23.30 5.95 -7.21
N ILE A 431 23.17 6.86 -6.26
CA ILE A 431 23.31 6.62 -4.83
C ILE A 431 21.97 6.84 -4.14
N GLY A 432 21.49 5.83 -3.42
CA GLY A 432 20.35 5.95 -2.53
C GLY A 432 20.71 5.74 -1.06
N ILE A 433 19.87 6.23 -0.17
CA ILE A 433 20.03 6.09 1.28
C ILE A 433 18.80 5.39 1.87
N MET A 434 19.01 4.57 2.90
CA MET A 434 17.98 3.83 3.59
C MET A 434 18.26 3.79 5.09
N GLY A 435 17.23 4.06 5.88
CA GLY A 435 17.31 3.95 7.34
C GLY A 435 15.99 3.62 8.00
N SER A 436 16.08 3.04 9.21
CA SER A 436 14.93 2.65 10.02
C SER A 436 14.84 3.53 11.26
N SER A 437 13.63 3.80 11.78
CA SER A 437 13.43 4.56 13.03
C SER A 437 14.13 5.93 13.03
N ALA A 438 15.07 6.18 13.94
CA ALA A 438 15.93 7.37 13.94
C ALA A 438 16.78 7.46 12.66
N GLY A 439 17.20 6.32 12.10
CA GLY A 439 17.83 6.25 10.76
C GLY A 439 16.87 6.67 9.66
N GLY A 440 15.57 6.38 9.80
CA GLY A 440 14.53 6.88 8.89
C GLY A 440 14.39 8.41 8.94
N HIS A 441 14.51 9.03 10.12
CA HIS A 441 14.62 10.48 10.29
C HIS A 441 15.89 11.02 9.60
N LEU A 442 17.03 10.37 9.81
CA LEU A 442 18.29 10.72 9.17
C LEU A 442 18.21 10.62 7.63
N THR A 443 17.47 9.62 7.12
CA THR A 443 17.17 9.51 5.68
C THR A 443 16.34 10.70 5.18
N LEU A 444 15.33 11.14 5.93
CA LEU A 444 14.59 12.35 5.61
C LEU A 444 15.49 13.59 5.56
N MET A 445 16.39 13.76 6.53
CA MET A 445 17.39 14.83 6.50
C MET A 445 18.24 14.78 5.21
N GLY A 446 18.79 13.62 4.86
CA GLY A 446 19.63 13.44 3.67
C GLY A 446 18.87 13.69 2.34
N VAL A 447 17.58 13.34 2.28
CA VAL A 447 16.73 13.51 1.09
C VAL A 447 16.22 14.94 0.92
N THR A 448 15.83 15.60 2.02
CA THR A 448 15.10 16.88 1.98
C THR A 448 15.98 18.10 2.16
N SER A 449 17.20 17.94 2.70
CA SER A 449 18.03 19.03 3.16
C SER A 449 19.48 18.95 2.63
N SER A 450 19.69 18.32 1.47
CA SER A 450 21.03 18.07 0.91
C SER A 450 21.76 19.35 0.45
N LEU A 451 21.05 20.46 0.30
CA LEU A 451 21.66 21.78 0.02
C LEU A 451 22.19 22.47 1.28
N HIS A 452 21.87 21.96 2.47
CA HIS A 452 22.40 22.47 3.73
C HIS A 452 23.60 21.65 4.17
N ASN A 453 24.79 22.27 4.21
CA ASN A 453 25.95 21.62 4.78
C ASN A 453 25.81 21.54 6.30
N SER A 454 25.97 20.33 6.85
CA SER A 454 25.94 20.08 8.30
C SER A 454 27.25 20.49 8.99
N TYR A 455 28.33 20.63 8.24
CA TYR A 455 29.65 21.04 8.70
C TYR A 455 30.37 21.85 7.63
N LEU A 456 31.47 22.53 8.02
CA LEU A 456 32.34 23.27 7.10
C LEU A 456 33.23 22.31 6.31
N PRO A 457 33.42 22.50 4.99
CA PRO A 457 34.32 21.66 4.19
C PRO A 457 35.76 21.63 4.76
N MET A 458 36.32 20.42 4.88
CA MET A 458 37.66 20.19 5.45
C MET A 458 38.67 19.74 4.41
N ASP A 459 38.23 19.07 3.35
CA ASP A 459 39.09 18.59 2.27
C ASP A 459 38.36 18.62 0.91
N ASP A 460 38.98 18.05 -0.13
CA ASP A 460 38.43 18.04 -1.49
C ASP A 460 37.21 17.13 -1.63
N ILE A 461 37.07 16.10 -0.79
CA ILE A 461 35.86 15.23 -0.76
C ILE A 461 34.65 16.05 -0.37
N ASP A 462 34.77 17.00 0.53
CA ASP A 462 33.66 17.82 1.02
C ASP A 462 33.12 18.83 0.01
N ARG A 463 33.84 19.04 -1.10
CA ARG A 463 33.36 19.81 -2.25
C ARG A 463 32.40 19.05 -3.15
N LEU A 464 32.35 17.71 -3.01
CA LEU A 464 31.40 16.88 -3.73
C LEU A 464 29.99 17.07 -3.19
N SER A 465 28.99 16.86 -4.06
CA SER A 465 27.58 16.91 -3.65
C SER A 465 27.24 15.76 -2.70
N CYS A 466 26.48 16.06 -1.63
CA CYS A 466 25.87 15.05 -0.77
C CYS A 466 24.40 14.74 -1.14
N SER A 467 23.90 15.22 -2.30
CA SER A 467 22.57 14.88 -2.78
C SER A 467 22.53 13.41 -3.23
N VAL A 468 21.38 12.77 -3.03
CA VAL A 468 21.12 11.38 -3.42
C VAL A 468 20.04 11.32 -4.50
N GLN A 469 19.76 10.14 -5.03
CA GLN A 469 18.75 9.97 -6.08
C GLN A 469 17.43 9.40 -5.56
N TRP A 470 17.46 8.69 -4.43
CA TRP A 470 16.27 8.19 -3.74
C TRP A 470 16.52 7.98 -2.25
N GLY A 471 15.43 7.93 -1.48
CA GLY A 471 15.45 7.55 -0.08
C GLY A 471 14.49 6.41 0.23
N ILE A 472 14.79 5.63 1.26
CA ILE A 472 13.92 4.59 1.79
C ILE A 472 13.81 4.76 3.30
N GLY A 473 12.64 5.15 3.77
CA GLY A 473 12.35 5.36 5.19
C GLY A 473 11.50 4.21 5.74
N ILE A 474 12.07 3.41 6.63
CA ILE A 474 11.37 2.33 7.30
C ILE A 474 10.97 2.82 8.70
N TYR A 475 9.66 2.90 8.96
CA TYR A 475 9.07 3.45 10.19
C TYR A 475 9.84 4.68 10.73
N PRO A 476 10.03 5.76 9.93
CA PRO A 476 10.76 6.94 10.40
C PRO A 476 10.13 7.52 11.67
N ALA A 477 10.95 7.72 12.70
CA ALA A 477 10.58 8.39 13.93
C ALA A 477 10.92 9.90 13.84
N TYR A 478 10.47 10.68 14.80
CA TYR A 478 10.84 12.11 14.97
C TYR A 478 10.49 13.05 13.80
N ALA A 479 9.68 12.62 12.84
CA ALA A 479 9.34 13.48 11.71
C ALA A 479 8.24 14.51 12.01
N LEU A 480 7.55 14.39 13.14
CA LEU A 480 6.46 15.28 13.55
C LEU A 480 6.79 16.03 14.84
N THR A 481 6.21 17.23 15.02
CA THR A 481 6.46 18.12 16.15
C THR A 481 6.12 17.51 17.49
N ASP A 482 5.09 16.66 17.57
CA ASP A 482 4.68 15.95 18.78
C ASP A 482 5.61 14.76 19.14
N GLY A 483 6.53 14.39 18.24
CA GLY A 483 7.57 13.39 18.46
C GLY A 483 8.96 13.96 18.74
N ILE A 484 9.12 15.28 18.83
CA ILE A 484 10.42 15.91 19.13
C ILE A 484 10.83 15.66 20.59
N ASP A 485 9.89 15.68 21.51
CA ASP A 485 10.15 15.38 22.92
C ASP A 485 10.43 13.87 23.08
N GLN A 486 11.54 13.58 23.72
CA GLN A 486 12.05 12.21 23.89
C GLN A 486 11.13 11.27 24.67
N ASN A 487 10.21 11.83 25.43
CA ASN A 487 9.24 11.09 26.24
C ASN A 487 7.93 10.81 25.50
N ASN A 488 7.75 11.34 24.29
CA ASN A 488 6.54 11.15 23.52
C ASN A 488 6.67 9.89 22.65
N THR A 489 6.05 8.82 23.09
CA THR A 489 5.98 7.53 22.39
C THR A 489 4.84 7.46 21.39
N GLY A 490 4.11 8.54 21.16
CA GLY A 490 2.88 8.56 20.38
C GLY A 490 2.82 9.61 19.28
N GLY A 491 3.97 10.06 18.77
CA GLY A 491 4.02 11.12 17.76
C GLY A 491 3.15 10.86 16.54
N GLY A 492 2.35 11.86 16.14
CA GLY A 492 1.53 11.82 14.93
C GLY A 492 0.14 11.21 15.11
N ASN A 493 -0.33 11.01 16.33
CA ASN A 493 -1.71 10.61 16.59
C ASN A 493 -2.68 11.79 16.50
N ASP A 494 -2.18 13.02 16.59
CA ASP A 494 -2.97 14.24 16.43
C ASP A 494 -2.81 14.78 14.99
N ASP A 495 -3.92 15.09 14.34
CA ASP A 495 -3.92 15.73 13.01
C ASP A 495 -3.28 17.13 13.01
N SER A 496 -3.19 17.78 14.18
CA SER A 496 -2.51 19.07 14.34
C SER A 496 -0.98 18.98 14.28
N ALA A 497 -0.41 17.77 14.47
CA ALA A 497 1.04 17.56 14.35
C ALA A 497 1.55 17.93 12.95
N VAL A 498 2.62 18.72 12.90
CA VAL A 498 3.24 19.16 11.64
C VAL A 498 4.65 18.59 11.52
N LEU A 499 5.17 18.58 10.32
CA LEU A 499 6.55 18.15 10.07
C LEU A 499 7.53 19.04 10.84
N VAL A 500 8.58 18.41 11.38
CA VAL A 500 9.64 19.13 12.09
C VAL A 500 10.37 20.12 11.17
N PRO A 501 10.85 21.25 11.70
CA PRO A 501 11.40 22.33 10.88
C PRO A 501 12.77 22.01 10.26
N GLU A 502 13.49 21.00 10.74
CA GLU A 502 14.77 20.58 10.20
C GLU A 502 14.72 20.03 8.76
N PHE A 503 13.53 19.61 8.29
CA PHE A 503 13.34 19.19 6.90
C PHE A 503 13.12 20.40 5.99
N SER A 504 14.13 20.77 5.22
CA SER A 504 14.08 21.94 4.34
C SER A 504 13.20 21.76 3.10
N PHE A 505 13.00 20.51 2.65
CA PHE A 505 12.35 20.21 1.39
C PHE A 505 12.86 21.10 0.24
N ASP A 506 14.16 21.04 0.03
CA ASP A 506 14.87 21.88 -0.93
C ASP A 506 14.65 21.42 -2.40
N LEU A 507 15.25 22.15 -3.36
CA LEU A 507 15.15 21.85 -4.78
C LEU A 507 15.82 20.53 -5.19
N LYS A 508 16.58 19.90 -4.30
CA LYS A 508 17.22 18.59 -4.50
C LYS A 508 16.48 17.46 -3.80
N THR A 509 15.33 17.74 -3.18
CA THR A 509 14.47 16.71 -2.59
C THR A 509 14.09 15.67 -3.64
N VAL A 510 14.34 14.39 -3.34
CA VAL A 510 14.17 13.28 -4.27
C VAL A 510 13.05 12.34 -3.82
N PRO A 511 12.53 11.46 -4.71
CA PRO A 511 11.51 10.47 -4.35
C PRO A 511 11.93 9.56 -3.20
N MET A 512 10.96 9.19 -2.36
CA MET A 512 11.13 8.24 -1.27
C MET A 512 10.12 7.10 -1.34
N LEU A 513 10.56 5.94 -0.83
CA LEU A 513 9.67 4.87 -0.39
C LEU A 513 9.55 4.92 1.13
N PHE A 514 8.33 4.88 1.64
CA PHE A 514 8.03 4.72 3.06
C PHE A 514 7.37 3.37 3.33
N ILE A 515 7.83 2.66 4.35
CA ILE A 515 7.17 1.45 4.87
C ILE A 515 7.01 1.61 6.39
N HIS A 516 5.77 1.48 6.90
CA HIS A 516 5.47 1.79 8.31
C HIS A 516 4.48 0.77 8.90
N GLY A 517 4.60 0.46 10.17
CA GLY A 517 3.61 -0.32 10.90
C GLY A 517 2.41 0.54 11.27
N ASP A 518 1.18 0.06 11.04
CA ASP A 518 -0.03 0.81 11.41
C ASP A 518 -0.21 0.96 12.92
N ALA A 519 0.18 -0.06 13.68
CA ALA A 519 0.13 -0.07 15.14
C ALA A 519 1.41 0.47 15.82
N ASP A 520 2.28 1.15 15.06
CA ASP A 520 3.52 1.71 15.58
C ASP A 520 3.24 2.87 16.55
N GLY A 521 3.92 2.87 17.70
CA GLY A 521 3.88 3.95 18.67
C GLY A 521 4.43 5.28 18.14
N TRP A 522 5.38 5.23 17.20
CA TRP A 522 5.82 6.37 16.38
C TRP A 522 4.95 6.51 15.14
N ALA A 523 3.70 6.80 15.32
CA ALA A 523 2.61 6.68 14.36
C ALA A 523 2.99 6.77 12.88
N ALA A 524 2.37 5.93 12.06
CA ALA A 524 2.54 5.93 10.60
C ALA A 524 2.27 7.31 9.95
N MET A 525 1.65 8.24 10.68
CA MET A 525 1.47 9.63 10.27
C MET A 525 2.79 10.36 10.02
N ASN A 526 3.92 9.94 10.65
CA ASN A 526 5.25 10.41 10.28
C ASN A 526 5.53 10.21 8.78
N SER A 527 5.24 9.02 8.27
CA SER A 527 5.39 8.70 6.84
C SER A 527 4.31 9.33 5.96
N VAL A 528 3.05 9.31 6.41
CA VAL A 528 1.92 9.87 5.64
C VAL A 528 2.11 11.36 5.38
N LYS A 529 2.44 12.15 6.40
CA LYS A 529 2.63 13.61 6.24
C LYS A 529 3.87 13.97 5.41
N CYS A 530 4.96 13.20 5.52
CA CYS A 530 6.10 13.35 4.62
C CYS A 530 5.71 13.06 3.17
N TRP A 531 4.99 11.98 2.92
CA TRP A 531 4.49 11.63 1.59
C TRP A 531 3.55 12.72 1.03
N GLU A 532 2.61 13.23 1.82
CA GLU A 532 1.71 14.32 1.42
C GLU A 532 2.49 15.59 1.05
N LYS A 533 3.51 15.95 1.84
CA LYS A 533 4.38 17.10 1.54
C LYS A 533 5.12 16.91 0.23
N MET A 534 5.75 15.75 0.01
CA MET A 534 6.46 15.44 -1.23
C MET A 534 5.51 15.47 -2.44
N ARG A 535 4.32 14.87 -2.29
CA ARG A 535 3.30 14.91 -3.34
C ARG A 535 2.86 16.35 -3.68
N ALA A 536 2.68 17.20 -2.69
CA ALA A 536 2.34 18.61 -2.90
C ALA A 536 3.43 19.37 -3.68
N MET A 537 4.69 18.91 -3.60
CA MET A 537 5.82 19.42 -4.38
C MET A 537 5.98 18.76 -5.76
N GLY A 538 5.10 17.85 -6.13
CA GLY A 538 5.18 17.09 -7.39
C GLY A 538 6.20 15.94 -7.36
N ILE A 539 6.71 15.56 -6.18
CA ILE A 539 7.68 14.47 -6.01
C ILE A 539 6.93 13.16 -5.86
N GLN A 540 7.17 12.25 -6.80
CA GLN A 540 6.47 10.96 -6.87
C GLN A 540 7.09 9.95 -5.89
N SER A 541 6.64 10.00 -4.64
CA SER A 541 7.03 9.08 -3.56
C SER A 541 5.98 7.98 -3.36
N GLU A 542 6.40 6.88 -2.75
CA GLU A 542 5.59 5.70 -2.49
C GLU A 542 5.42 5.48 -0.98
N LEU A 543 4.27 4.94 -0.55
CA LEU A 543 3.98 4.67 0.85
C LEU A 543 3.23 3.34 1.01
N HIS A 544 3.70 2.52 1.96
CA HIS A 544 3.02 1.30 2.40
C HIS A 544 2.93 1.28 3.92
N THR A 545 1.70 1.20 4.46
CA THR A 545 1.52 0.86 5.87
C THR A 545 1.10 -0.60 6.02
N LEU A 546 1.46 -1.22 7.13
CA LEU A 546 1.26 -2.64 7.41
C LEU A 546 0.35 -2.80 8.62
N ALA A 547 -0.83 -3.38 8.45
CA ALA A 547 -1.80 -3.57 9.52
C ALA A 547 -1.23 -4.37 10.69
N LEU A 548 -1.60 -4.00 11.92
CA LEU A 548 -1.19 -4.64 13.17
C LEU A 548 0.33 -4.71 13.43
N ARG A 549 1.16 -4.03 12.64
CA ARG A 549 2.61 -4.03 12.83
C ARG A 549 3.06 -2.84 13.68
N ASN A 550 3.87 -3.16 14.68
CA ASN A 550 4.46 -2.21 15.63
C ASN A 550 5.78 -1.62 15.10
N HIS A 551 6.39 -0.76 15.90
CA HIS A 551 7.77 -0.33 15.70
C HIS A 551 8.71 -1.54 15.65
N CYS A 552 9.76 -1.46 14.83
CA CYS A 552 10.69 -2.58 14.63
C CYS A 552 10.04 -3.88 14.08
N PHE A 553 8.96 -3.79 13.30
CA PHE A 553 8.31 -4.96 12.69
C PHE A 553 9.29 -5.85 11.88
N GLN A 554 10.46 -5.30 11.54
CA GLN A 554 11.54 -6.02 10.84
C GLN A 554 12.20 -7.09 11.71
N MET A 555 12.05 -7.10 13.05
CA MET A 555 12.64 -8.13 13.91
C MET A 555 12.11 -9.53 13.62
N ALA A 556 10.80 -9.63 13.39
CA ALA A 556 10.12 -10.86 13.08
C ALA A 556 9.05 -10.63 12.00
N CYS A 557 8.87 -11.60 11.14
CA CYS A 557 7.95 -11.53 10.02
C CYS A 557 7.14 -12.81 9.88
N SER A 558 5.89 -12.70 9.43
CA SER A 558 5.03 -13.84 9.18
C SER A 558 5.01 -14.15 7.68
N PRO A 559 5.35 -15.38 7.24
CA PRO A 559 5.38 -15.76 5.84
C PRO A 559 4.07 -15.42 5.10
N GLY A 560 4.19 -14.80 3.93
CA GLY A 560 3.05 -14.40 3.10
C GLY A 560 2.27 -13.20 3.60
N THR A 561 2.83 -12.39 4.52
CA THR A 561 2.30 -11.10 4.96
C THR A 561 3.23 -9.95 4.55
N GLY A 562 2.76 -8.71 4.68
CA GLY A 562 3.53 -7.54 4.30
C GLY A 562 4.84 -7.36 5.06
N SER A 563 4.93 -7.83 6.31
CA SER A 563 6.20 -7.80 7.06
C SER A 563 7.26 -8.76 6.50
N TYR A 564 6.83 -9.86 5.86
CA TYR A 564 7.74 -10.79 5.20
C TYR A 564 8.24 -10.25 3.85
N THR A 565 7.38 -9.59 3.10
CA THR A 565 7.65 -9.13 1.73
C THR A 565 8.12 -7.67 1.66
N HIS A 566 8.40 -7.00 2.79
CA HIS A 566 8.75 -5.57 2.78
C HIS A 566 10.03 -5.26 1.96
N LEU A 567 10.99 -6.19 1.89
CA LEU A 567 12.20 -6.02 1.08
C LEU A 567 11.90 -6.15 -0.42
N ASP A 568 10.91 -6.96 -0.81
CA ASP A 568 10.47 -7.04 -2.21
C ASP A 568 9.89 -5.68 -2.68
N ARG A 569 9.18 -4.96 -1.79
CA ARG A 569 8.66 -3.61 -2.08
C ARG A 569 9.78 -2.61 -2.34
N ILE A 570 10.90 -2.73 -1.62
CA ILE A 570 12.09 -1.91 -1.87
C ILE A 570 12.59 -2.15 -3.29
N TRP A 571 12.74 -3.41 -3.70
CA TRP A 571 13.22 -3.76 -5.03
C TRP A 571 12.22 -3.36 -6.13
N GLU A 572 10.92 -3.51 -5.89
CA GLU A 572 9.85 -3.06 -6.79
C GLU A 572 9.93 -1.54 -7.01
N PHE A 573 10.05 -0.75 -5.95
CA PHE A 573 10.22 0.71 -6.02
C PHE A 573 11.46 1.09 -6.84
N LEU A 574 12.61 0.48 -6.55
CA LEU A 574 13.85 0.74 -7.28
C LEU A 574 13.71 0.40 -8.77
N THR A 575 13.00 -0.69 -9.08
CA THR A 575 12.76 -1.13 -10.46
C THR A 575 11.84 -0.19 -11.21
N VAL A 576 10.70 0.17 -10.61
CA VAL A 576 9.72 1.08 -11.22
C VAL A 576 10.33 2.45 -11.50
N LYS A 577 11.18 2.93 -10.59
CA LYS A 577 11.89 4.22 -10.74
C LYS A 577 13.14 4.14 -11.63
N GLY A 578 13.54 2.96 -12.07
CA GLY A 578 14.75 2.78 -12.88
C GLY A 578 16.05 3.01 -12.10
N TYR A 579 16.03 2.82 -10.78
CA TYR A 579 17.23 3.06 -9.96
C TYR A 579 18.17 1.85 -9.89
N ASN A 580 17.73 0.65 -10.26
CA ASN A 580 18.48 -0.60 -10.15
C ASN A 580 18.96 -1.19 -11.49
N TYR A 581 19.05 -0.39 -12.53
CA TYR A 581 19.59 -0.80 -13.83
C TYR A 581 21.10 -0.53 -13.95
#